data_993046dc016e611403b2007c96c35700
#
_entry.id   993046dc016e611403b2007c96c35700
#
_cell.length_a   1.000
_cell.length_b   1.000
_cell.length_c   1.000
_cell.angle_alpha   90.00
_cell.angle_beta   90.00
_cell.angle_gamma   90.00
#
_symmetry.space_group_name_H-M   'P 1'
#
loop_
_entity.id
_entity.type
_entity.pdbx_description
1 polymer ?
#
loop_
_entity_poly.entity_id
_entity_poly.type
_entity_poly.pdbx_seq_one_letter_code
_entity_poly.pdbx_strand_id
1 'polypeptide(L)'
;MEREIFADGRAAGTLRTEPDGADTCFSLSCRLGPGLWRLWAEGTAGRLLLGTLEGGGPVSLRRRFSDRLVRPVGTVVRGLAEEVGA
;
A
#
# COMPACT_ATOMS: atom_id res chain seq x y z
N MET A 1 11.23 1.01 -6.88
CA MET A 1 10.12 1.57 -7.68
C MET A 1 9.16 2.32 -6.76
N GLU A 2 8.77 3.49 -7.18
CA GLU A 2 7.84 4.32 -6.40
C GLU A 2 6.56 4.56 -7.17
N ARG A 3 5.44 4.55 -6.43
CA ARG A 3 4.10 4.84 -6.96
C ARG A 3 3.36 5.71 -5.97
N GLU A 4 2.38 6.46 -6.45
CA GLU A 4 1.53 7.25 -5.59
C GLU A 4 0.51 6.39 -4.85
N ILE A 5 0.16 6.83 -3.64
CA ILE A 5 -0.94 6.26 -2.88
C ILE A 5 -2.13 7.21 -3.01
N PHE A 6 -3.30 6.66 -3.31
CA PHE A 6 -4.53 7.45 -3.44
C PHE A 6 -5.48 7.12 -2.30
N ALA A 7 -6.09 8.17 -1.75
CA ALA A 7 -7.16 8.09 -0.76
C ALA A 7 -8.29 9.00 -1.24
N ASP A 8 -9.49 8.46 -1.38
CA ASP A 8 -10.66 9.18 -1.87
C ASP A 8 -10.39 9.91 -3.21
N GLY A 9 -9.63 9.25 -4.09
CA GLY A 9 -9.30 9.78 -5.41
C GLY A 9 -8.22 10.85 -5.41
N ARG A 10 -7.57 11.12 -4.28
CA ARG A 10 -6.52 12.12 -4.16
C ARG A 10 -5.19 11.49 -3.79
N ALA A 11 -4.10 12.05 -4.32
CA ALA A 11 -2.77 11.62 -3.94
C ALA A 11 -2.54 11.92 -2.45
N ALA A 12 -2.19 10.89 -1.69
CA ALA A 12 -2.03 10.98 -0.24
C ALA A 12 -0.62 10.62 0.23
N GLY A 13 0.20 10.03 -0.63
CA GLY A 13 1.55 9.63 -0.24
C GLY A 13 2.24 8.78 -1.29
N THR A 14 3.26 8.07 -0.86
CA THR A 14 4.14 7.30 -1.72
C THR A 14 4.27 5.86 -1.23
N LEU A 15 4.22 4.92 -2.17
CA LEU A 15 4.48 3.51 -1.97
C LEU A 15 5.76 3.15 -2.69
N ARG A 16 6.72 2.58 -1.97
CA ARG A 16 7.96 2.09 -2.54
C ARG A 16 7.99 0.58 -2.47
N THR A 17 8.38 -0.06 -3.56
CA THR A 17 8.56 -1.50 -3.63
C THR A 17 10.00 -1.82 -4.00
N GLU A 18 10.61 -2.77 -3.30
CA GLU A 18 11.97 -3.21 -3.59
C GLU A 18 12.08 -4.73 -3.45
N PRO A 19 12.81 -5.39 -4.36
CA PRO A 19 13.08 -6.80 -4.20
C PRO A 19 14.03 -7.01 -3.03
N ASP A 20 13.85 -8.11 -2.31
CA ASP A 20 14.68 -8.48 -1.17
C ASP A 20 14.77 -10.01 -1.11
N GLY A 21 15.73 -10.57 -1.85
CA GLY A 21 15.85 -12.02 -1.99
C GLY A 21 14.64 -12.61 -2.68
N ALA A 22 13.99 -13.58 -2.03
CA ALA A 22 12.76 -14.21 -2.52
C ALA A 22 11.51 -13.46 -2.05
N ASP A 23 11.68 -12.27 -1.47
CA ASP A 23 10.61 -11.44 -0.95
C ASP A 23 10.55 -10.11 -1.68
N THR A 24 9.45 -9.40 -1.46
CA THR A 24 9.28 -8.00 -1.88
C THR A 24 9.00 -7.17 -0.64
N CYS A 25 9.74 -6.10 -0.47
CA CYS A 25 9.56 -5.16 0.63
C CYS A 25 8.72 -3.97 0.16
N PHE A 26 7.66 -3.68 0.90
CA PHE A 26 6.79 -2.52 0.66
C PHE A 26 7.01 -1.52 1.79
N SER A 27 7.28 -0.27 1.42
CA SER A 27 7.38 0.83 2.38
C SER A 27 6.43 1.91 1.92
N LEU A 28 5.61 2.41 2.84
CA LEU A 28 4.69 3.49 2.48
C LEU A 28 4.76 4.60 3.50
N SER A 29 4.46 5.79 3.02
CA SER A 29 4.35 7.00 3.81
C SER A 29 3.22 7.82 3.21
N CYS A 30 2.21 8.14 4.00
CA CYS A 30 1.07 8.92 3.51
C CYS A 30 0.42 9.68 4.66
N ARG A 31 -0.47 10.58 4.29
CA ARG A 31 -1.25 11.37 5.25
C ARG A 31 -2.71 11.02 5.07
N LEU A 32 -3.33 10.54 6.15
CA LEU A 32 -4.71 10.07 6.14
C LEU A 32 -5.52 10.79 7.21
N GLY A 33 -6.81 10.98 6.94
CA GLY A 33 -7.74 11.49 7.94
C GLY A 33 -7.92 10.53 9.10
N PRO A 34 -8.66 10.95 10.16
CA PRO A 34 -8.89 10.08 11.30
C PRO A 34 -9.71 8.83 10.92
N GLY A 35 -9.54 7.75 11.66
CA GLY A 35 -10.21 6.49 11.44
C GLY A 35 -9.26 5.38 11.06
N LEU A 36 -9.82 4.20 10.76
CA LEU A 36 -9.06 3.04 10.31
C LEU A 36 -9.03 2.96 8.80
N TRP A 37 -7.87 2.60 8.28
CA TRP A 37 -7.64 2.53 6.83
C TRP A 37 -6.98 1.22 6.46
N ARG A 38 -7.43 0.62 5.35
CA ARG A 38 -6.74 -0.49 4.72
C ARG A 38 -5.83 0.05 3.64
N LEU A 39 -4.60 -0.40 3.63
CA LEU A 39 -3.60 0.01 2.64
C LEU A 39 -3.34 -1.16 1.71
N TRP A 40 -3.48 -0.91 0.41
CA TRP A 40 -3.36 -1.91 -0.64
C TRP A 40 -2.26 -1.53 -1.62
N ALA A 41 -1.56 -2.53 -2.13
CA ALA A 41 -0.78 -2.40 -3.35
C ALA A 41 -1.66 -2.91 -4.48
N GLU A 42 -2.02 -2.02 -5.41
CA GLU A 42 -2.85 -2.38 -6.55
C GLU A 42 -1.97 -2.59 -7.77
N GLY A 43 -2.11 -3.73 -8.39
CA GLY A 43 -1.35 -4.09 -9.58
C GLY A 43 -2.26 -4.32 -10.77
N THR A 44 -1.64 -4.73 -11.87
CA THR A 44 -2.33 -4.96 -13.14
C THR A 44 -3.29 -6.15 -13.09
N ALA A 45 -3.10 -7.09 -12.16
CA ALA A 45 -3.88 -8.32 -12.09
C ALA A 45 -4.62 -8.52 -10.76
N GLY A 46 -4.51 -7.59 -9.82
CA GLY A 46 -5.17 -7.70 -8.53
C GLY A 46 -4.59 -6.74 -7.52
N ARG A 47 -4.91 -6.97 -6.25
CA ARG A 47 -4.40 -6.13 -5.18
C ARG A 47 -3.99 -6.97 -3.98
N LEU A 48 -3.02 -6.46 -3.21
CA LEU A 48 -2.49 -7.09 -2.03
C LEU A 48 -2.72 -6.17 -0.83
N LEU A 49 -3.31 -6.70 0.23
CA LEU A 49 -3.48 -5.95 1.46
C LEU A 49 -2.13 -5.84 2.18
N LEU A 50 -1.65 -4.61 2.35
CA LEU A 50 -0.40 -4.35 3.04
C LEU A 50 -0.59 -4.29 4.55
N GLY A 51 -1.72 -3.75 4.98
CA GLY A 51 -2.05 -3.68 6.40
C GLY A 51 -3.22 -2.77 6.66
N THR A 52 -3.66 -2.77 7.92
CA THR A 52 -4.69 -1.87 8.40
C THR A 52 -4.06 -1.00 9.49
N LEU A 53 -4.30 0.29 9.42
CA LEU A 53 -3.72 1.21 10.39
C LEU A 53 -4.64 2.38 10.70
N GLU A 54 -4.35 3.05 11.80
CA GLU A 54 -5.11 4.20 12.23
C GLU A 54 -4.52 5.46 11.61
N GLY A 55 -5.39 6.28 10.99
CA GLY A 55 -5.01 7.57 10.42
C GLY A 55 -5.01 8.68 11.47
N GLY A 56 -5.18 9.91 11.01
CA GLY A 56 -5.18 11.09 11.88
C GLY A 56 -3.92 11.92 11.69
N GLY A 57 -3.27 11.80 10.55
CA GLY A 57 -2.08 12.56 10.21
C GLY A 57 -1.12 11.74 9.38
N PRO A 58 0.20 11.98 9.48
CA PRO A 58 1.18 11.19 8.77
C PRO A 58 1.29 9.79 9.35
N VAL A 59 1.29 8.80 8.48
CA VAL A 59 1.43 7.38 8.83
C VAL A 59 2.49 6.74 7.95
N SER A 60 3.12 5.69 8.45
CA SER A 60 4.08 4.91 7.69
C SER A 60 3.93 3.44 8.03
N LEU A 61 4.27 2.59 7.07
CA LEU A 61 4.18 1.14 7.23
C LEU A 61 5.27 0.50 6.38
N ARG A 62 5.89 -0.53 6.92
CA ARG A 62 6.86 -1.33 6.18
C ARG A 62 6.51 -2.78 6.35
N ARG A 63 6.33 -3.50 5.24
CA ARG A 63 5.97 -4.90 5.24
C ARG A 63 6.78 -5.67 4.20
N ARG A 64 7.06 -6.90 4.51
CA ARG A 64 7.73 -7.82 3.61
C ARG A 64 6.79 -8.98 3.30
N PHE A 65 6.66 -9.31 2.03
CA PHE A 65 5.86 -10.43 1.57
C PHE A 65 6.68 -11.34 0.67
N SER A 66 6.43 -12.63 0.77
CA SER A 66 6.99 -13.60 -0.16
C SER A 66 6.57 -13.26 -1.58
N ASP A 67 7.45 -13.43 -2.55
CA ASP A 67 7.14 -13.20 -3.96
C ASP A 67 5.96 -14.04 -4.44
N ARG A 68 5.71 -15.18 -3.81
CA ARG A 68 4.55 -16.01 -4.12
C ARG A 68 3.22 -15.31 -3.87
N LEU A 69 3.19 -14.42 -2.88
CA LEU A 69 2.01 -13.62 -2.56
C LEU A 69 1.89 -12.39 -3.44
N VAL A 70 3.02 -11.89 -3.93
CA VAL A 70 3.06 -10.66 -4.74
C VAL A 70 2.80 -10.92 -6.21
N ARG A 71 3.30 -12.03 -6.76
CA ARG A 71 3.16 -12.37 -8.18
C ARG A 71 1.73 -12.28 -8.71
N PRO A 72 0.70 -12.80 -8.00
CA PRO A 72 -0.67 -12.74 -8.52
C PRO A 72 -1.21 -11.33 -8.73
N VAL A 73 -0.58 -10.33 -8.10
CA VAL A 73 -0.98 -8.93 -8.23
C VAL A 73 -0.55 -8.34 -9.57
N GLY A 74 0.49 -8.90 -10.18
CA GLY A 74 1.09 -8.36 -11.39
C GLY A 74 2.03 -7.21 -11.08
N THR A 75 2.16 -6.27 -12.01
CA THR A 75 2.98 -5.08 -11.80
C THR A 75 2.22 -4.09 -10.94
N VAL A 76 2.82 -3.66 -9.83
CA VAL A 76 2.20 -2.67 -8.94
C VAL A 76 2.12 -1.32 -9.67
N VAL A 77 0.93 -0.75 -9.74
CA VAL A 77 0.68 0.52 -10.44
C VAL A 77 0.36 1.66 -9.49
N ARG A 78 -0.15 1.38 -8.30
CA ARG A 78 -0.42 2.41 -7.29
C ARG A 78 -0.66 1.79 -5.92
N GLY A 79 -0.59 2.64 -4.90
CA GLY A 79 -1.11 2.32 -3.59
C GLY A 79 -2.53 2.85 -3.46
N LEU A 80 -3.32 2.22 -2.61
CA LEU A 80 -4.70 2.61 -2.37
C LEU A 80 -4.98 2.56 -0.88
N ALA A 81 -5.51 3.66 -0.34
CA ALA A 81 -5.97 3.71 1.04
C ALA A 81 -7.49 3.74 1.04
N GLU A 82 -8.10 2.84 1.78
CA GLU A 82 -9.54 2.65 1.83
C GLU A 82 -9.99 2.71 3.28
N GLU A 83 -10.93 3.60 3.58
CA GLU A 83 -11.45 3.76 4.93
C GLU A 83 -12.30 2.56 5.33
N VAL A 84 -12.07 2.04 6.53
CA VAL A 84 -12.78 0.87 7.06
C VAL A 84 -14.04 1.31 7.78
N GLY A 85 -15.17 0.67 7.47
CA GLY A 85 -16.42 0.89 8.19
C GLY A 85 -17.09 2.21 7.91
N ALA A 86 -16.75 2.83 6.84
CA ALA A 86 -17.40 4.08 6.42
C ALA A 86 -18.80 3.82 5.88
#